data_c960126c02bc890973abff0bfee1ffd0
#
_entry.id   c960126c02bc890973abff0bfee1ffd0
#
_cell.length_a   1.000
_cell.length_b   1.000
_cell.length_c   1.000
_cell.angle_alpha   90.00
_cell.angle_beta   90.00
_cell.angle_gamma   90.00
#
_symmetry.space_group_name_H-M   'P 1'
#
loop_
_entity.id
_entity.type
_entity.pdbx_description
1 polymer ?
#
loop_
_entity_poly.entity_id
_entity_poly.type
_entity_poly.pdbx_seq_one_letter_code
_entity_poly.pdbx_strand_id
1 'polypeptide(L)'
;FQNIFQSYFISNFFLGLSFVIIWGIVIYMLNAEIGQETSEIPASWFSVLNSLFIILLAPVFSKIWASKYNPSGPIKFGIGLILLGVGYLFIAYGSLGIPAGAQTASVSVMWLVYAYLFHTLGELCLSPVGLSYVSKLAPERLIGLMFGIWLLSSAIANYLAGKTGSYIDAISSEIGLNGFFAIFALVPIGAGLIMFLLNGKIKKMMHGIK
;
A
#
# COMPACT_ATOMS: atom_id res chain seq x y z
N PHE A 1 3.55 4.90 37.89
CA PHE A 1 2.61 5.72 37.10
C PHE A 1 3.00 7.19 37.04
N GLN A 2 3.61 7.76 38.09
CA GLN A 2 4.03 9.18 38.10
C GLN A 2 5.19 9.53 37.14
N ASN A 3 6.04 8.58 36.75
CA ASN A 3 7.15 8.85 35.85
C ASN A 3 6.80 8.87 34.35
N ILE A 4 5.56 8.55 33.97
CA ILE A 4 5.09 8.58 32.58
C ILE A 4 4.67 9.98 32.16
N PHE A 5 4.40 10.88 33.11
CA PHE A 5 4.02 12.27 32.90
C PHE A 5 5.15 13.28 33.19
N GLN A 6 6.43 12.84 33.10
CA GLN A 6 7.49 13.82 33.02
C GLN A 6 7.22 14.73 31.82
N SER A 7 7.08 16.05 32.09
CA SER A 7 6.78 17.02 31.06
C SER A 7 7.94 17.07 30.06
N TYR A 8 7.78 16.42 28.95
CA TYR A 8 8.66 16.52 27.80
C TYR A 8 8.45 17.88 27.12
N PHE A 9 8.58 18.98 27.88
CA PHE A 9 8.36 20.34 27.37
C PHE A 9 9.17 20.58 26.09
N ILE A 10 10.45 20.18 26.08
CA ILE A 10 11.35 20.32 24.93
C ILE A 10 10.84 19.48 23.76
N SER A 11 10.44 18.23 24.00
CA SER A 11 9.90 17.34 22.96
C SER A 11 8.58 17.88 22.39
N ASN A 12 7.69 18.32 23.24
CA ASN A 12 6.40 18.91 22.82
C ASN A 12 6.58 20.23 22.07
N PHE A 13 7.59 21.03 22.46
CA PHE A 13 7.95 22.24 21.73
C PHE A 13 8.42 21.92 20.32
N PHE A 14 9.34 20.96 20.14
CA PHE A 14 9.81 20.58 18.81
C PHE A 14 8.73 19.89 17.98
N LEU A 15 7.83 19.11 18.59
CA LEU A 15 6.65 18.56 17.92
C LEU A 15 5.71 19.66 17.45
N GLY A 16 5.41 20.65 18.29
CA GLY A 16 4.60 21.80 17.91
C GLY A 16 5.25 22.62 16.79
N LEU A 17 6.56 22.86 16.90
CA LEU A 17 7.31 23.59 15.88
C LEU A 17 7.32 22.85 14.54
N SER A 18 7.57 21.54 14.53
CA SER A 18 7.52 20.72 13.32
C SER A 18 6.14 20.70 12.70
N PHE A 19 5.08 20.64 13.51
CA PHE A 19 3.70 20.74 13.03
C PHE A 19 3.43 22.07 12.33
N VAL A 20 3.84 23.18 12.93
CA VAL A 20 3.67 24.52 12.35
C VAL A 20 4.46 24.67 11.04
N ILE A 21 5.70 24.14 10.98
CA ILE A 21 6.52 24.18 9.77
C ILE A 21 5.86 23.35 8.66
N ILE A 22 5.42 22.13 8.96
CA ILE A 22 4.76 21.25 7.97
C ILE A 22 3.51 21.93 7.42
N TRP A 23 2.64 22.44 8.27
CA TRP A 23 1.43 23.13 7.82
C TRP A 23 1.73 24.42 7.07
N GLY A 24 2.77 25.16 7.48
CA GLY A 24 3.23 26.34 6.74
C GLY A 24 3.67 26.00 5.32
N ILE A 25 4.43 24.91 5.13
CA ILE A 25 4.84 24.42 3.81
C ILE A 25 3.62 23.96 3.01
N VAL A 26 2.70 23.20 3.61
CA VAL A 26 1.47 22.73 2.94
C VAL A 26 0.62 23.91 2.46
N ILE A 27 0.39 24.91 3.31
CA ILE A 27 -0.39 26.10 2.95
C ILE A 27 0.32 26.88 1.83
N TYR A 28 1.65 27.03 1.90
CA TYR A 28 2.43 27.70 0.86
C TYR A 28 2.29 26.99 -0.48
N MET A 29 2.44 25.64 -0.50
CA MET A 29 2.32 24.84 -1.72
C MET A 29 0.89 24.89 -2.29
N LEU A 30 -0.14 24.81 -1.43
CA LEU A 30 -1.53 24.93 -1.86
C LEU A 30 -1.82 26.31 -2.48
N ASN A 31 -1.34 27.40 -1.86
CA ASN A 31 -1.53 28.74 -2.42
C ASN A 31 -0.79 28.93 -3.75
N ALA A 32 0.39 28.31 -3.91
CA ALA A 32 1.12 28.36 -5.17
C ALA A 32 0.37 27.62 -6.28
N GLU A 33 -0.31 26.52 -5.96
CA GLU A 33 -1.04 25.68 -6.94
C GLU A 33 -2.41 26.26 -7.31
N ILE A 34 -3.13 26.88 -6.36
CA ILE A 34 -4.46 27.48 -6.60
C ILE A 34 -4.42 28.63 -7.62
N GLY A 35 -3.26 29.23 -7.85
CA GLY A 35 -3.07 30.34 -8.80
C GLY A 35 -2.74 29.91 -10.23
N GLN A 36 -2.61 28.61 -10.53
CA GLN A 36 -2.23 28.14 -11.86
C GLN A 36 -3.44 27.78 -12.71
N GLU A 37 -3.47 28.23 -13.97
CA GLU A 37 -4.54 27.90 -14.93
C GLU A 37 -4.61 26.42 -15.33
N THR A 38 -3.51 25.68 -15.15
CA THR A 38 -3.44 24.23 -15.39
C THR A 38 -2.83 23.58 -14.16
N SER A 39 -3.66 22.92 -13.34
CA SER A 39 -3.19 22.21 -12.15
C SER A 39 -2.76 20.79 -12.51
N GLU A 40 -1.46 20.58 -12.66
CA GLU A 40 -0.87 19.25 -12.69
C GLU A 40 -0.60 18.82 -11.24
N ILE A 41 -1.42 17.91 -10.70
CA ILE A 41 -1.25 17.42 -9.34
C ILE A 41 0.03 16.57 -9.27
N PRO A 42 1.05 16.96 -8.50
CA PRO A 42 2.29 16.19 -8.38
C PRO A 42 2.03 14.77 -7.90
N ALA A 43 2.63 13.78 -8.54
CA ALA A 43 2.47 12.36 -8.17
C ALA A 43 2.84 12.08 -6.69
N SER A 44 3.74 12.88 -6.11
CA SER A 44 4.12 12.78 -4.69
C SER A 44 2.98 13.05 -3.72
N TRP A 45 1.96 13.85 -4.08
CA TRP A 45 0.80 14.10 -3.23
C TRP A 45 -0.05 12.86 -2.99
N PHE A 46 -0.07 11.95 -3.97
CA PHE A 46 -0.83 10.71 -3.84
C PHE A 46 -0.20 9.74 -2.84
N SER A 47 1.10 9.82 -2.59
CA SER A 47 1.73 9.01 -1.54
C SER A 47 1.21 9.35 -0.13
N VAL A 48 0.77 10.59 0.09
CA VAL A 48 0.15 11.05 1.35
C VAL A 48 -1.21 10.35 1.56
N LEU A 49 -1.95 10.04 0.48
CA LEU A 49 -3.22 9.32 0.58
C LEU A 49 -3.06 7.94 1.21
N ASN A 50 -1.97 7.22 0.89
CA ASN A 50 -1.70 5.93 1.52
C ASN A 50 -1.57 6.07 3.04
N SER A 51 -0.77 7.03 3.50
CA SER A 51 -0.58 7.30 4.93
C SER A 51 -1.89 7.71 5.62
N LEU A 52 -2.68 8.57 4.98
CA LEU A 52 -3.98 8.99 5.48
C LEU A 52 -4.93 7.80 5.63
N PHE A 53 -5.05 6.97 4.60
CA PHE A 53 -5.91 5.78 4.63
C PHE A 53 -5.44 4.76 5.67
N ILE A 54 -4.12 4.58 5.86
CA ILE A 54 -3.60 3.71 6.93
C ILE A 54 -4.07 4.23 8.29
N ILE A 55 -3.90 5.52 8.59
CA ILE A 55 -4.29 6.11 9.88
C ILE A 55 -5.80 5.93 10.12
N LEU A 56 -6.63 6.15 9.11
CA LEU A 56 -8.08 6.06 9.23
C LEU A 56 -8.57 4.61 9.32
N LEU A 57 -7.97 3.70 8.56
CA LEU A 57 -8.48 2.32 8.41
C LEU A 57 -7.82 1.31 9.34
N ALA A 58 -6.60 1.55 9.82
CA ALA A 58 -5.92 0.61 10.73
C ALA A 58 -6.71 0.30 11.99
N PRO A 59 -7.38 1.27 12.68
CA PRO A 59 -8.23 0.96 13.82
C PRO A 59 -9.43 0.07 13.47
N VAL A 60 -9.98 0.23 12.27
CA VAL A 60 -11.11 -0.59 11.77
C VAL A 60 -10.64 -2.02 11.55
N PHE A 61 -9.51 -2.20 10.84
CA PHE A 61 -8.92 -3.52 10.62
C PHE A 61 -8.51 -4.21 11.92
N SER A 62 -7.96 -3.47 12.88
CA SER A 62 -7.64 -3.99 14.20
C SER A 62 -8.87 -4.57 14.90
N LYS A 63 -10.01 -3.88 14.84
CA LYS A 63 -11.29 -4.37 15.39
C LYS A 63 -11.81 -5.59 14.65
N ILE A 64 -11.71 -5.63 13.31
CA ILE A 64 -12.11 -6.78 12.49
C ILE A 64 -11.26 -8.00 12.85
N TRP A 65 -9.94 -7.83 12.94
CA TRP A 65 -9.02 -8.93 13.28
C TRP A 65 -9.14 -9.40 14.74
N ALA A 66 -9.66 -8.57 15.65
CA ALA A 66 -9.96 -8.94 17.02
C ALA A 66 -11.35 -9.62 17.19
N SER A 67 -12.18 -9.57 16.15
CA SER A 67 -13.55 -10.10 16.20
C SER A 67 -13.61 -11.60 15.88
N LYS A 68 -14.80 -12.19 16.02
CA LYS A 68 -15.11 -13.56 15.61
C LYS A 68 -14.93 -13.82 14.10
N TYR A 69 -14.90 -12.77 13.29
CA TYR A 69 -14.70 -12.83 11.84
C TYR A 69 -13.22 -12.80 11.42
N ASN A 70 -12.31 -13.10 12.33
CA ASN A 70 -10.88 -13.13 12.08
C ASN A 70 -10.50 -14.33 11.17
N PRO A 71 -10.23 -14.15 9.87
CA PRO A 71 -9.85 -15.24 8.99
C PRO A 71 -8.42 -15.72 9.29
N SER A 72 -8.08 -16.89 8.78
CA SER A 72 -6.71 -17.41 8.89
C SER A 72 -5.72 -16.53 8.10
N GLY A 73 -4.45 -16.56 8.50
CA GLY A 73 -3.40 -15.76 7.85
C GLY A 73 -3.34 -15.89 6.33
N PRO A 74 -3.29 -17.11 5.77
CA PRO A 74 -3.30 -17.29 4.31
C PRO A 74 -4.51 -16.66 3.62
N ILE A 75 -5.68 -16.66 4.27
CA ILE A 75 -6.88 -15.99 3.73
C ILE A 75 -6.70 -14.48 3.75
N LYS A 76 -6.14 -13.89 4.82
CA LYS A 76 -5.83 -12.46 4.89
C LYS A 76 -4.86 -12.04 3.77
N PHE A 77 -3.82 -12.84 3.54
CA PHE A 77 -2.89 -12.64 2.42
C PHE A 77 -3.61 -12.68 1.08
N GLY A 78 -4.48 -13.68 0.87
CA GLY A 78 -5.26 -13.79 -0.36
C GLY A 78 -6.18 -12.59 -0.59
N ILE A 79 -6.90 -12.14 0.45
CA ILE A 79 -7.74 -10.93 0.40
C ILE A 79 -6.88 -9.71 0.06
N GLY A 80 -5.74 -9.53 0.73
CA GLY A 80 -4.84 -8.41 0.50
C GLY A 80 -4.34 -8.33 -0.95
N LEU A 81 -3.94 -9.46 -1.51
CA LEU A 81 -3.50 -9.55 -2.91
C LEU A 81 -4.64 -9.25 -3.90
N ILE A 82 -5.86 -9.74 -3.64
CA ILE A 82 -7.02 -9.43 -4.48
C ILE A 82 -7.35 -7.94 -4.41
N LEU A 83 -7.35 -7.33 -3.22
CA LEU A 83 -7.59 -5.89 -3.06
C LEU A 83 -6.54 -5.07 -3.81
N LEU A 84 -5.26 -5.46 -3.75
CA LEU A 84 -4.20 -4.83 -4.53
C LEU A 84 -4.50 -4.89 -6.03
N GLY A 85 -4.89 -6.06 -6.53
CA GLY A 85 -5.26 -6.24 -7.93
C GLY A 85 -6.48 -5.43 -8.34
N VAL A 86 -7.50 -5.33 -7.48
CA VAL A 86 -8.67 -4.46 -7.69
C VAL A 86 -8.25 -2.99 -7.80
N GLY A 87 -7.30 -2.53 -6.97
CA GLY A 87 -6.72 -1.19 -7.09
C GLY A 87 -6.13 -0.93 -8.48
N TYR A 88 -5.37 -1.88 -9.04
CA TYR A 88 -4.85 -1.77 -10.40
C TYR A 88 -5.95 -1.82 -11.48
N LEU A 89 -7.07 -2.54 -11.25
CA LEU A 89 -8.21 -2.51 -12.18
C LEU A 89 -8.84 -1.11 -12.29
N PHE A 90 -8.90 -0.35 -11.20
CA PHE A 90 -9.37 1.04 -11.26
C PHE A 90 -8.46 1.91 -12.14
N ILE A 91 -7.14 1.75 -12.05
CA ILE A 91 -6.19 2.46 -12.92
C ILE A 91 -6.34 1.99 -14.37
N ALA A 92 -6.43 0.68 -14.61
CA ALA A 92 -6.63 0.12 -15.94
C ALA A 92 -7.92 0.65 -16.58
N TYR A 93 -9.02 0.69 -15.83
CA TYR A 93 -10.29 1.21 -16.31
C TYR A 93 -10.20 2.73 -16.58
N GLY A 94 -9.59 3.50 -15.68
CA GLY A 94 -9.39 4.94 -15.86
C GLY A 94 -8.52 5.29 -17.07
N SER A 95 -7.64 4.38 -17.49
CA SER A 95 -6.75 4.58 -18.64
C SER A 95 -7.32 4.12 -19.99
N LEU A 96 -8.55 3.56 -20.04
CA LEU A 96 -9.19 3.09 -21.29
C LEU A 96 -9.35 4.17 -22.36
N GLY A 97 -9.51 5.43 -21.95
CA GLY A 97 -9.66 6.57 -22.87
C GLY A 97 -8.36 7.21 -23.32
N ILE A 98 -7.20 6.71 -22.87
CA ILE A 98 -5.90 7.29 -23.21
C ILE A 98 -5.37 6.63 -24.48
N PRO A 99 -5.15 7.40 -25.57
CA PRO A 99 -4.56 6.86 -26.79
C PRO A 99 -3.13 6.33 -26.55
N ALA A 100 -2.75 5.27 -27.24
CA ALA A 100 -1.40 4.76 -27.17
C ALA A 100 -0.40 5.85 -27.62
N GLY A 101 0.66 6.07 -26.82
CA GLY A 101 1.68 7.10 -27.08
C GLY A 101 1.26 8.53 -26.75
N ALA A 102 0.11 8.78 -26.12
CA ALA A 102 -0.28 10.10 -25.65
C ALA A 102 0.67 10.58 -24.54
N GLN A 103 1.28 11.77 -24.76
CA GLN A 103 2.18 12.39 -23.76
C GLN A 103 1.41 13.11 -22.64
N THR A 104 0.16 13.48 -22.89
CA THR A 104 -0.74 14.11 -21.93
C THR A 104 -2.13 13.50 -22.04
N ALA A 105 -2.76 13.25 -20.90
CA ALA A 105 -4.13 12.75 -20.84
C ALA A 105 -4.89 13.43 -19.70
N SER A 106 -6.11 13.87 -19.96
CA SER A 106 -7.01 14.38 -18.94
C SER A 106 -7.89 13.24 -18.43
N VAL A 107 -7.56 12.70 -17.27
CA VAL A 107 -8.29 11.60 -16.63
C VAL A 107 -8.68 12.02 -15.22
N SER A 108 -9.86 11.59 -14.76
CA SER A 108 -10.31 11.90 -13.41
C SER A 108 -9.32 11.34 -12.35
N VAL A 109 -8.86 12.22 -11.48
CA VAL A 109 -7.99 11.89 -10.32
C VAL A 109 -8.64 10.83 -9.41
N MET A 110 -9.96 10.71 -9.41
CA MET A 110 -10.70 9.75 -8.57
C MET A 110 -10.29 8.30 -8.82
N TRP A 111 -9.90 7.93 -10.05
CA TRP A 111 -9.40 6.58 -10.34
C TRP A 111 -8.14 6.25 -9.54
N LEU A 112 -7.25 7.23 -9.40
CA LEU A 112 -6.04 7.10 -8.63
C LEU A 112 -6.33 7.05 -7.12
N VAL A 113 -7.27 7.86 -6.64
CA VAL A 113 -7.72 7.84 -5.24
C VAL A 113 -8.29 6.47 -4.87
N TYR A 114 -9.15 5.88 -5.72
CA TYR A 114 -9.65 4.52 -5.50
C TYR A 114 -8.53 3.47 -5.53
N ALA A 115 -7.59 3.59 -6.45
CA ALA A 115 -6.44 2.69 -6.50
C ALA A 115 -5.65 2.72 -5.17
N TYR A 116 -5.30 3.90 -4.68
CA TYR A 116 -4.61 4.05 -3.40
C TYR A 116 -5.42 3.52 -2.22
N LEU A 117 -6.74 3.72 -2.22
CA LEU A 117 -7.62 3.15 -1.19
C LEU A 117 -7.53 1.62 -1.18
N PHE A 118 -7.70 0.98 -2.33
CA PHE A 118 -7.67 -0.49 -2.42
C PHE A 118 -6.27 -1.05 -2.16
N HIS A 119 -5.21 -0.37 -2.58
CA HIS A 119 -3.82 -0.74 -2.26
C HIS A 119 -3.58 -0.68 -0.75
N THR A 120 -4.06 0.37 -0.08
CA THR A 120 -3.95 0.50 1.39
C THR A 120 -4.75 -0.57 2.12
N LEU A 121 -5.97 -0.88 1.67
CA LEU A 121 -6.75 -1.99 2.22
C LEU A 121 -6.01 -3.33 2.07
N GLY A 122 -5.38 -3.56 0.92
CA GLY A 122 -4.53 -4.72 0.68
C GLY A 122 -3.32 -4.76 1.60
N GLU A 123 -2.64 -3.64 1.78
CA GLU A 123 -1.48 -3.50 2.67
C GLU A 123 -1.84 -3.80 4.13
N LEU A 124 -2.96 -3.30 4.63
CA LEU A 124 -3.46 -3.57 5.98
C LEU A 124 -3.81 -5.06 6.21
N CYS A 125 -4.12 -5.81 5.15
CA CYS A 125 -4.28 -7.25 5.21
C CYS A 125 -2.95 -8.00 5.21
N LEU A 126 -1.91 -7.49 4.54
CA LEU A 126 -0.64 -8.19 4.29
C LEU A 126 0.42 -7.87 5.35
N SER A 127 0.74 -6.59 5.53
CA SER A 127 1.93 -6.16 6.27
C SER A 127 1.87 -6.50 7.76
N PRO A 128 0.81 -6.17 8.52
CA PRO A 128 0.73 -6.49 9.95
C PRO A 128 0.69 -8.01 10.19
N VAL A 129 0.00 -8.73 9.30
CA VAL A 129 -0.14 -10.19 9.39
C VAL A 129 1.19 -10.86 9.09
N GLY A 130 1.90 -10.45 8.05
CA GLY A 130 3.21 -10.99 7.68
C GLY A 130 4.25 -10.81 8.78
N LEU A 131 4.38 -9.60 9.33
CA LEU A 131 5.28 -9.32 10.44
C LEU A 131 4.94 -10.13 11.68
N SER A 132 3.65 -10.30 12.00
CA SER A 132 3.19 -11.16 13.10
C SER A 132 3.58 -12.62 12.89
N TYR A 133 3.49 -13.15 11.67
CA TYR A 133 3.89 -14.52 11.37
C TYR A 133 5.40 -14.71 11.40
N VAL A 134 6.18 -13.74 10.94
CA VAL A 134 7.65 -13.78 11.09
C VAL A 134 8.02 -13.94 12.56
N SER A 135 7.43 -13.16 13.47
CA SER A 135 7.73 -13.24 14.89
C SER A 135 7.23 -14.51 15.58
N LYS A 136 6.10 -15.09 15.12
CA LYS A 136 5.50 -16.29 15.73
C LYS A 136 6.09 -17.61 15.23
N LEU A 137 6.56 -17.66 13.99
CA LEU A 137 7.04 -18.88 13.35
C LEU A 137 8.55 -19.01 13.39
N ALA A 138 9.29 -17.91 13.54
CA ALA A 138 10.73 -17.93 13.58
C ALA A 138 11.24 -18.42 14.95
N PRO A 139 12.27 -19.31 14.99
CA PRO A 139 12.98 -19.61 16.21
C PRO A 139 13.59 -18.34 16.81
N GLU A 140 13.58 -18.19 18.14
CA GLU A 140 14.03 -16.96 18.84
C GLU A 140 15.40 -16.47 18.38
N ARG A 141 16.37 -17.38 18.20
CA ARG A 141 17.73 -17.07 17.74
C ARG A 141 17.82 -16.59 16.29
N LEU A 142 16.77 -16.79 15.46
CA LEU A 142 16.74 -16.45 14.03
C LEU A 142 15.74 -15.33 13.71
N ILE A 143 15.04 -14.80 14.70
CA ILE A 143 14.02 -13.75 14.50
C ILE A 143 14.59 -12.56 13.71
N GLY A 144 15.77 -12.06 14.09
CA GLY A 144 16.42 -10.95 13.38
C GLY A 144 16.74 -11.26 11.93
N LEU A 145 17.21 -12.49 11.64
CA LEU A 145 17.46 -12.93 10.27
C LEU A 145 16.15 -13.00 9.46
N MET A 146 15.07 -13.52 10.05
CA MET A 146 13.77 -13.62 9.37
C MET A 146 13.18 -12.25 9.06
N PHE A 147 13.30 -11.27 9.97
CA PHE A 147 12.94 -9.89 9.67
C PHE A 147 13.83 -9.28 8.57
N GLY A 148 15.13 -9.58 8.58
CA GLY A 148 16.04 -9.18 7.50
C GLY A 148 15.60 -9.72 6.14
N ILE A 149 15.21 -11.00 6.06
CA ILE A 149 14.68 -11.60 4.83
C ILE A 149 13.36 -10.96 4.41
N TRP A 150 12.47 -10.65 5.35
CA TRP A 150 11.23 -9.91 5.07
C TRP A 150 11.51 -8.54 4.45
N LEU A 151 12.42 -7.77 5.02
CA LEU A 151 12.82 -6.47 4.48
C LEU A 151 13.53 -6.59 3.12
N LEU A 152 14.35 -7.62 2.94
CA LEU A 152 15.01 -7.91 1.67
C LEU A 152 13.99 -8.20 0.57
N SER A 153 12.91 -8.94 0.88
CA SER A 153 11.83 -9.19 -0.09
C SER A 153 11.16 -7.89 -0.55
N SER A 154 10.97 -6.93 0.37
CA SER A 154 10.45 -5.59 0.04
C SER A 154 11.43 -4.78 -0.83
N ALA A 155 12.73 -4.88 -0.56
CA ALA A 155 13.75 -4.21 -1.38
C ALA A 155 13.78 -4.77 -2.81
N ILE A 156 13.71 -6.10 -2.96
CA ILE A 156 13.64 -6.76 -4.26
C ILE A 156 12.36 -6.36 -5.01
N ALA A 157 11.22 -6.32 -4.32
CA ALA A 157 9.95 -5.91 -4.90
C ALA A 157 10.00 -4.46 -5.43
N ASN A 158 10.58 -3.52 -4.66
CA ASN A 158 10.75 -2.13 -5.08
C ASN A 158 11.69 -2.01 -6.29
N TYR A 159 12.79 -2.78 -6.33
CA TYR A 159 13.67 -2.82 -7.48
C TYR A 159 12.96 -3.33 -8.74
N LEU A 160 12.21 -4.42 -8.62
CA LEU A 160 11.44 -4.97 -9.74
C LEU A 160 10.33 -4.01 -10.18
N ALA A 161 9.66 -3.33 -9.26
CA ALA A 161 8.66 -2.31 -9.57
C ALA A 161 9.28 -1.13 -10.37
N GLY A 162 10.42 -0.61 -9.94
CA GLY A 162 11.13 0.42 -10.68
C GLY A 162 11.56 -0.05 -12.07
N LYS A 163 12.08 -1.28 -12.18
CA LYS A 163 12.48 -1.85 -13.46
C LYS A 163 11.29 -2.09 -14.39
N THR A 164 10.18 -2.61 -13.88
CA THR A 164 8.97 -2.80 -14.71
C THR A 164 8.34 -1.48 -15.11
N GLY A 165 8.39 -0.46 -14.23
CA GLY A 165 7.97 0.89 -14.55
C GLY A 165 8.76 1.52 -15.71
N SER A 166 10.05 1.20 -15.86
CA SER A 166 10.86 1.71 -16.99
C SER A 166 10.46 1.12 -18.36
N TYR A 167 9.68 0.06 -18.40
CA TYR A 167 9.15 -0.53 -19.64
C TYR A 167 7.72 -0.09 -19.97
N ILE A 168 7.15 0.86 -19.20
CA ILE A 168 5.75 1.28 -19.37
C ILE A 168 5.49 1.80 -20.78
N ASP A 169 6.37 2.64 -21.33
CA ASP A 169 6.21 3.23 -22.66
C ASP A 169 6.29 2.17 -23.76
N ALA A 170 7.25 1.24 -23.65
CA ALA A 170 7.42 0.15 -24.62
C ALA A 170 6.21 -0.79 -24.64
N ILE A 171 5.71 -1.18 -23.46
CA ILE A 171 4.58 -2.11 -23.35
C ILE A 171 3.26 -1.40 -23.70
N SER A 172 3.09 -0.16 -23.25
CA SER A 172 1.85 0.58 -23.51
C SER A 172 1.69 0.99 -24.97
N SER A 173 2.78 1.09 -25.73
CA SER A 173 2.71 1.32 -27.19
C SER A 173 2.09 0.12 -27.95
N GLU A 174 2.25 -1.11 -27.42
CA GLU A 174 1.75 -2.33 -28.06
C GLU A 174 0.33 -2.71 -27.59
N ILE A 175 0.08 -2.69 -26.28
CA ILE A 175 -1.17 -3.18 -25.68
C ILE A 175 -2.01 -2.09 -25.01
N GLY A 176 -1.59 -0.83 -25.10
CA GLY A 176 -2.20 0.31 -24.43
C GLY A 176 -1.86 0.38 -22.94
N LEU A 177 -2.04 1.56 -22.36
CA LEU A 177 -1.77 1.80 -20.94
C LEU A 177 -2.71 0.97 -20.03
N ASN A 178 -3.96 0.79 -20.46
CA ASN A 178 -4.94 -0.07 -19.80
C ASN A 178 -4.49 -1.54 -19.77
N GLY A 179 -3.92 -2.05 -20.87
CA GLY A 179 -3.37 -3.40 -20.94
C GLY A 179 -2.20 -3.60 -19.98
N PHE A 180 -1.30 -2.62 -19.90
CA PHE A 180 -0.20 -2.63 -18.94
C PHE A 180 -0.72 -2.78 -17.49
N PHE A 181 -1.64 -1.92 -17.06
CA PHE A 181 -2.19 -1.99 -15.71
C PHE A 181 -3.07 -3.23 -15.47
N ALA A 182 -3.72 -3.77 -16.50
CA ALA A 182 -4.48 -5.01 -16.39
C ALA A 182 -3.58 -6.21 -16.05
N ILE A 183 -2.36 -6.28 -16.57
CA ILE A 183 -1.39 -7.33 -16.20
C ILE A 183 -1.07 -7.21 -14.70
N PHE A 184 -0.80 -5.99 -14.20
CA PHE A 184 -0.54 -5.75 -12.77
C PHE A 184 -1.76 -5.99 -11.87
N ALA A 185 -2.97 -6.01 -12.42
CA ALA A 185 -4.18 -6.42 -11.71
C ALA A 185 -4.33 -7.95 -11.65
N LEU A 186 -4.14 -8.64 -12.78
CA LEU A 186 -4.38 -10.08 -12.88
C LEU A 186 -3.36 -10.91 -12.08
N VAL A 187 -2.10 -10.48 -12.03
CA VAL A 187 -1.04 -11.21 -11.31
C VAL A 187 -1.35 -11.32 -9.81
N PRO A 188 -1.60 -10.23 -9.06
CA PRO A 188 -1.92 -10.34 -7.64
C PRO A 188 -3.28 -10.98 -7.39
N ILE A 189 -4.29 -10.80 -8.25
CA ILE A 189 -5.57 -11.52 -8.12
C ILE A 189 -5.34 -13.02 -8.24
N GLY A 190 -4.60 -13.47 -9.25
CA GLY A 190 -4.26 -14.88 -9.43
C GLY A 190 -3.48 -15.46 -8.25
N ALA A 191 -2.49 -14.71 -7.74
CA ALA A 191 -1.74 -15.10 -6.54
C ALA A 191 -2.66 -15.17 -5.29
N GLY A 192 -3.60 -14.24 -5.15
CA GLY A 192 -4.58 -14.25 -4.06
C GLY A 192 -5.50 -15.48 -4.10
N LEU A 193 -5.96 -15.87 -5.29
CA LEU A 193 -6.75 -17.08 -5.48
C LEU A 193 -5.94 -18.34 -5.14
N ILE A 194 -4.67 -18.40 -5.54
CA ILE A 194 -3.75 -19.49 -5.19
C ILE A 194 -3.60 -19.57 -3.65
N MET A 195 -3.49 -18.45 -2.96
CA MET A 195 -3.43 -18.43 -1.49
C MET A 195 -4.68 -19.03 -0.84
N PHE A 196 -5.87 -18.80 -1.41
CA PHE A 196 -7.10 -19.45 -0.94
C PHE A 196 -7.07 -20.97 -1.13
N LEU A 197 -6.61 -21.43 -2.27
CA LEU A 197 -6.47 -22.86 -2.55
C LEU A 197 -5.46 -23.54 -1.62
N LEU A 198 -4.36 -22.85 -1.32
CA LEU A 198 -3.30 -23.34 -0.45
C LEU A 198 -3.60 -23.22 1.04
N ASN A 199 -4.66 -22.48 1.44
CA ASN A 199 -4.99 -22.20 2.84
C ASN A 199 -4.99 -23.47 3.71
N GLY A 200 -5.58 -24.56 3.24
CA GLY A 200 -5.65 -25.83 3.99
C GLY A 200 -4.26 -26.45 4.24
N LYS A 201 -3.38 -26.42 3.25
CA LYS A 201 -2.01 -26.96 3.35
C LYS A 201 -1.16 -26.08 4.28
N ILE A 202 -1.17 -24.76 4.06
CA ILE A 202 -0.38 -23.80 4.86
C ILE A 202 -0.79 -23.87 6.33
N LYS A 203 -2.09 -23.94 6.60
CA LYS A 203 -2.62 -24.04 7.97
C LYS A 203 -2.16 -25.31 8.71
N LYS A 204 -2.05 -26.42 7.97
CA LYS A 204 -1.47 -27.67 8.52
C LYS A 204 0.02 -27.52 8.84
N MET A 205 0.78 -26.86 7.98
CA MET A 205 2.22 -26.61 8.18
C MET A 205 2.50 -25.65 9.34
N MET A 206 1.56 -24.80 9.71
CA MET A 206 1.69 -23.85 10.82
C MET A 206 1.48 -24.47 12.20
N HIS A 207 1.20 -25.77 12.30
CA HIS A 207 1.07 -26.56 13.57
C HIS A 207 0.19 -25.87 14.63
N GLY A 208 -0.90 -25.22 14.22
CA GLY A 208 -1.86 -24.59 15.13
C GLY A 208 -1.56 -23.15 15.51
N ILE A 209 -0.49 -22.56 15.02
CA ILE A 209 -0.21 -21.11 15.19
C ILE A 209 -1.26 -20.32 14.39
N LYS A 210 -1.91 -19.38 15.08
CA LYS A 210 -2.97 -18.51 14.53
C LYS A 210 -2.50 -17.06 14.49
#